data_a2901ae9e1fc519df0a11b808fee60b8
#
_entry.id   a2901ae9e1fc519df0a11b808fee60b8
#
_cell.length_a   1.000
_cell.length_b   1.000
_cell.length_c   1.000
_cell.angle_alpha   90.00
_cell.angle_beta   90.00
_cell.angle_gamma   90.00
#
_symmetry.space_group_name_H-M   'P 1'
#
loop_
_entity.id
_entity.type
_entity.pdbx_description
1 polymer ?
#
loop_
_entity_poly.entity_id
_entity_poly.type
_entity_poly.pdbx_seq_one_letter_code
_entity_poly.pdbx_strand_id
1 'polypeptide(L)'
;MSYVGCDQSYSGFGLTFLNADGTHETIVKKFDPKKCGPGVTRLEAINEWLAEELCAHDSNEPIAHVCMEGYANGASFGREKAGELGAVVKLALYETLGIFPTIVAPTSLKKYITGSGGAKKNEILLGCYKRWGVDFKDDNAADSYGLARLAEALHTGKTEFAYEREVIAKLTPFTERPAS
;
A
#
# COMPACT_ATOMS: atom_id res chain seq x y z
N MET A 1 9.72 6.14 -13.76
CA MET A 1 8.38 5.54 -13.53
C MET A 1 8.45 4.70 -12.28
N SER A 2 7.54 4.91 -11.37
CA SER A 2 7.53 4.26 -10.06
C SER A 2 6.18 3.61 -9.72
N TYR A 3 6.16 2.82 -8.66
CA TYR A 3 5.04 2.06 -8.15
C TYR A 3 4.91 2.31 -6.66
N VAL A 4 3.69 2.45 -6.16
CA VAL A 4 3.47 2.84 -4.77
C VAL A 4 2.69 1.77 -4.02
N GLY A 5 3.15 1.50 -2.79
CA GLY A 5 2.46 0.66 -1.83
C GLY A 5 2.04 1.44 -0.59
N CYS A 6 0.75 1.41 -0.25
CA CYS A 6 0.18 2.06 0.91
C CYS A 6 -0.36 1.03 1.90
N ASP A 7 0.32 0.84 3.03
CA ASP A 7 -0.19 0.11 4.19
C ASP A 7 -0.78 1.11 5.18
N GLN A 8 -2.09 1.36 5.08
CA GLN A 8 -2.77 2.42 5.80
C GLN A 8 -3.02 2.07 7.27
N SER A 9 -2.42 2.82 8.17
CA SER A 9 -2.62 2.69 9.59
C SER A 9 -2.42 4.02 10.32
N TYR A 10 -3.22 4.26 11.35
CA TYR A 10 -3.01 5.42 12.23
C TYR A 10 -1.73 5.31 13.06
N SER A 11 -1.32 4.10 13.42
CA SER A 11 -0.21 3.83 14.34
C SER A 11 1.13 3.58 13.65
N GLY A 12 1.11 3.36 12.34
CA GLY A 12 2.30 3.07 11.56
C GLY A 12 1.95 2.99 10.07
N PHE A 13 1.63 4.15 9.46
CA PHE A 13 1.35 4.22 8.03
C PHE A 13 2.62 3.88 7.24
N GLY A 14 2.62 2.74 6.54
CA GLY A 14 3.68 2.36 5.62
C GLY A 14 3.43 2.93 4.22
N LEU A 15 4.41 3.65 3.68
CA LEU A 15 4.40 4.17 2.31
C LEU A 15 5.71 3.79 1.64
N THR A 16 5.64 3.09 0.52
CA THR A 16 6.81 2.74 -0.28
C THR A 16 6.68 3.25 -1.70
N PHE A 17 7.71 3.92 -2.17
CA PHE A 17 7.95 4.25 -3.57
C PHE A 17 8.99 3.29 -4.12
N LEU A 18 8.65 2.54 -5.16
CA LEU A 18 9.51 1.59 -5.83
C LEU A 18 9.76 2.04 -7.27
N ASN A 19 10.99 2.35 -7.61
CA ASN A 19 11.37 2.76 -8.96
C ASN A 19 11.55 1.54 -9.89
N ALA A 20 11.41 1.78 -11.19
CA ALA A 20 11.54 0.73 -12.21
C ALA A 20 12.93 0.07 -12.27
N ASP A 21 13.95 0.72 -11.73
CA ASP A 21 15.32 0.17 -11.58
C ASP A 21 15.49 -0.71 -10.33
N GLY A 22 14.46 -0.82 -9.50
CA GLY A 22 14.45 -1.59 -8.26
C GLY A 22 14.91 -0.82 -7.02
N THR A 23 15.34 0.42 -7.15
CA THR A 23 15.58 1.29 -6.00
C THR A 23 14.26 1.65 -5.33
N HIS A 24 14.28 1.88 -4.02
CA HIS A 24 13.05 2.19 -3.30
C HIS A 24 13.31 3.14 -2.12
N GLU A 25 12.28 3.87 -1.77
CA GLU A 25 12.18 4.60 -0.52
C GLU A 25 10.97 4.09 0.26
N THR A 26 11.15 3.81 1.55
CA THR A 26 10.08 3.32 2.42
C THR A 26 10.00 4.16 3.68
N ILE A 27 8.82 4.71 3.93
CA ILE A 27 8.53 5.60 5.05
C ILE A 27 7.49 4.90 5.95
N VAL A 28 7.74 4.90 7.27
CA VAL A 28 6.73 4.50 8.26
C VAL A 28 6.46 5.69 9.18
N LYS A 29 5.25 6.26 9.07
CA LYS A 29 4.85 7.44 9.84
C LYS A 29 3.76 7.12 10.85
N LYS A 30 3.93 7.61 12.07
CA LYS A 30 2.94 7.52 13.16
C LYS A 30 2.21 8.84 13.32
N PHE A 31 0.89 8.77 13.31
CA PHE A 31 0.03 9.92 13.54
C PHE A 31 -0.50 9.87 14.97
N ASP A 32 0.29 10.36 15.91
CA ASP A 32 -0.08 10.41 17.33
C ASP A 32 -1.19 11.47 17.55
N PRO A 33 -2.36 11.08 18.08
CA PRO A 33 -3.46 12.02 18.32
C PRO A 33 -3.13 13.13 19.33
N LYS A 34 -2.08 12.97 20.14
CA LYS A 34 -1.58 14.04 21.01
C LYS A 34 -0.86 15.14 20.24
N LYS A 35 -0.36 14.83 19.04
CA LYS A 35 0.39 15.78 18.19
C LYS A 35 -0.46 16.35 17.06
N CYS A 36 -1.25 15.52 16.39
CA CYS A 36 -2.05 15.91 15.23
C CYS A 36 -3.55 16.05 15.54
N GLY A 37 -3.96 15.93 16.81
CA GLY A 37 -5.36 15.94 17.19
C GLY A 37 -6.07 14.60 16.91
N PRO A 38 -7.27 14.39 17.51
CA PRO A 38 -8.09 13.19 17.28
C PRO A 38 -9.09 13.40 16.12
N GLY A 39 -9.68 12.31 15.64
CA GLY A 39 -10.78 12.35 14.66
C GLY A 39 -10.36 13.03 13.34
N VAL A 40 -11.14 14.00 12.91
CA VAL A 40 -10.98 14.67 11.60
C VAL A 40 -9.62 15.34 11.46
N THR A 41 -9.10 16.00 12.51
CA THR A 41 -7.78 16.66 12.46
C THR A 41 -6.64 15.68 12.24
N ARG A 42 -6.78 14.44 12.74
CA ARG A 42 -5.84 13.37 12.47
C ARG A 42 -5.91 12.88 11.02
N LEU A 43 -7.11 12.78 10.47
CA LEU A 43 -7.32 12.42 9.07
C LEU A 43 -6.78 13.49 8.13
N GLU A 44 -6.99 14.77 8.46
CA GLU A 44 -6.42 15.91 7.74
C GLU A 44 -4.89 15.84 7.71
N ALA A 45 -4.25 15.63 8.86
CA ALA A 45 -2.80 15.49 8.94
C ALA A 45 -2.24 14.30 8.12
N ILE A 46 -3.02 13.22 7.99
CA ILE A 46 -2.67 12.08 7.11
C ILE A 46 -2.81 12.48 5.65
N ASN A 47 -3.91 13.15 5.29
CA ASN A 47 -4.17 13.61 3.93
C ASN A 47 -3.09 14.56 3.42
N GLU A 48 -2.78 15.59 4.21
CA GLU A 48 -1.75 16.57 3.88
C GLU A 48 -0.38 15.91 3.68
N TRP A 49 0.05 15.10 4.65
CA TRP A 49 1.31 14.39 4.55
C TRP A 49 1.38 13.48 3.32
N LEU A 50 0.33 12.69 3.09
CA LEU A 50 0.32 11.77 1.95
C LEU A 50 0.38 12.54 0.62
N ALA A 51 -0.38 13.62 0.49
CA ALA A 51 -0.35 14.48 -0.70
C ALA A 51 1.04 15.09 -0.93
N GLU A 52 1.71 15.58 0.13
CA GLU A 52 3.07 16.11 0.06
C GLU A 52 4.08 15.07 -0.44
N GLU A 53 4.10 13.86 0.15
CA GLU A 53 5.01 12.79 -0.26
C GLU A 53 4.76 12.35 -1.71
N LEU A 54 3.49 12.19 -2.09
CA LEU A 54 3.11 11.81 -3.46
C LEU A 54 3.52 12.87 -4.48
N CYS A 55 3.24 14.15 -4.23
CA CYS A 55 3.63 15.25 -5.10
C CYS A 55 5.15 15.36 -5.25
N ALA A 56 5.88 15.26 -4.14
CA ALA A 56 7.33 15.35 -4.14
C ALA A 56 7.97 14.23 -4.97
N HIS A 57 7.45 13.00 -4.85
CA HIS A 57 7.95 11.85 -5.59
C HIS A 57 7.57 11.92 -7.07
N ASP A 58 6.28 12.15 -7.39
CA ASP A 58 5.76 12.15 -8.75
C ASP A 58 6.41 13.23 -9.63
N SER A 59 6.81 14.36 -9.04
CA SER A 59 7.54 15.43 -9.73
C SER A 59 8.91 14.98 -10.25
N ASN A 60 9.53 14.00 -9.64
CA ASN A 60 10.84 13.47 -10.01
C ASN A 60 10.73 12.17 -10.81
N GLU A 61 9.83 11.29 -10.40
CA GLU A 61 9.65 9.95 -10.95
C GLU A 61 8.15 9.61 -11.03
N PRO A 62 7.53 9.73 -12.21
CA PRO A 62 6.08 9.57 -12.37
C PRO A 62 5.54 8.25 -11.82
N ILE A 63 4.47 8.32 -11.03
CA ILE A 63 3.82 7.17 -10.41
C ILE A 63 2.86 6.52 -11.41
N ALA A 64 3.09 5.25 -11.73
CA ALA A 64 2.32 4.51 -12.73
C ALA A 64 1.17 3.70 -12.13
N HIS A 65 1.34 3.17 -10.92
CA HIS A 65 0.35 2.32 -10.26
C HIS A 65 0.48 2.37 -8.75
N VAL A 66 -0.66 2.27 -8.05
CA VAL A 66 -0.73 2.27 -6.59
C VAL A 66 -1.50 1.02 -6.11
N CYS A 67 -0.93 0.28 -5.18
CA CYS A 67 -1.63 -0.74 -4.40
C CYS A 67 -1.81 -0.26 -2.96
N MET A 68 -2.98 -0.50 -2.40
CA MET A 68 -3.35 -0.10 -1.04
C MET A 68 -3.93 -1.30 -0.30
N GLU A 69 -3.52 -1.52 0.96
CA GLU A 69 -4.11 -2.59 1.75
C GLU A 69 -5.60 -2.32 2.02
N GLY A 70 -6.40 -3.34 1.79
CA GLY A 70 -7.83 -3.33 2.10
C GLY A 70 -8.10 -3.75 3.55
N TYR A 71 -9.36 -3.62 3.96
CA TYR A 71 -9.77 -4.01 5.30
C TYR A 71 -9.86 -5.53 5.45
N ALA A 72 -9.44 -6.05 6.61
CA ALA A 72 -9.64 -7.45 6.96
C ALA A 72 -11.16 -7.76 7.08
N ASN A 73 -11.62 -8.77 6.33
CA ASN A 73 -12.97 -9.28 6.46
C ASN A 73 -13.15 -9.93 7.85
N GLY A 74 -14.10 -9.44 8.64
CA GLY A 74 -14.45 -10.04 9.94
C GLY A 74 -14.23 -9.19 11.19
N ALA A 75 -13.46 -8.12 11.16
CA ALA A 75 -13.32 -7.23 12.30
C ALA A 75 -14.56 -6.34 12.46
N SER A 76 -15.36 -6.52 13.52
CA SER A 76 -16.51 -5.64 13.83
C SER A 76 -16.08 -4.35 14.53
N PHE A 77 -15.00 -4.39 15.30
CA PHE A 77 -14.50 -3.24 16.06
C PHE A 77 -13.46 -2.45 15.27
N GLY A 78 -13.66 -1.13 15.19
CA GLY A 78 -12.75 -0.22 14.46
C GLY A 78 -12.94 -0.15 12.95
N ARG A 79 -13.95 -0.84 12.40
CA ARG A 79 -14.25 -0.84 10.95
C ARG A 79 -14.60 0.56 10.44
N GLU A 80 -15.33 1.35 11.23
CA GLU A 80 -15.65 2.74 10.89
C GLU A 80 -14.39 3.57 10.70
N LYS A 81 -13.49 3.54 11.70
CA LYS A 81 -12.22 4.27 11.64
C LYS A 81 -11.33 3.84 10.47
N ALA A 82 -11.28 2.53 10.20
CA ALA A 82 -10.57 2.03 9.04
C ALA A 82 -11.23 2.51 7.74
N GLY A 83 -12.57 2.53 7.68
CA GLY A 83 -13.32 3.06 6.53
C GLY A 83 -13.05 4.54 6.28
N GLU A 84 -13.07 5.37 7.34
CA GLU A 84 -12.74 6.79 7.27
C GLU A 84 -11.32 7.02 6.74
N LEU A 85 -10.33 6.33 7.32
CA LEU A 85 -8.95 6.42 6.88
C LEU A 85 -8.79 6.03 5.41
N GLY A 86 -9.37 4.90 5.02
CA GLY A 86 -9.27 4.44 3.64
C GLY A 86 -9.99 5.33 2.63
N ALA A 87 -11.06 6.02 3.03
CA ALA A 87 -11.70 7.03 2.19
C ALA A 87 -10.77 8.22 1.97
N VAL A 88 -10.12 8.71 3.04
CA VAL A 88 -9.16 9.82 2.99
C VAL A 88 -7.94 9.46 2.13
N VAL A 89 -7.37 8.28 2.30
CA VAL A 89 -6.22 7.83 1.50
C VAL A 89 -6.57 7.73 0.01
N LYS A 90 -7.74 7.17 -0.33
CA LYS A 90 -8.20 7.08 -1.73
C LYS A 90 -8.43 8.46 -2.33
N LEU A 91 -9.00 9.38 -1.54
CA LEU A 91 -9.24 10.75 -1.98
C LEU A 91 -7.91 11.49 -2.24
N ALA A 92 -6.95 11.39 -1.31
CA ALA A 92 -5.62 11.96 -1.49
C ALA A 92 -4.93 11.47 -2.77
N LEU A 93 -4.96 10.15 -3.03
CA LEU A 93 -4.39 9.55 -4.24
C LEU A 93 -5.07 10.08 -5.52
N TYR A 94 -6.40 10.17 -5.49
CA TYR A 94 -7.15 10.66 -6.65
C TYR A 94 -6.95 12.16 -6.90
N GLU A 95 -7.00 12.99 -5.86
CA GLU A 95 -6.83 14.45 -5.98
C GLU A 95 -5.41 14.83 -6.38
N THR A 96 -4.40 14.09 -5.87
CA THR A 96 -2.99 14.39 -6.13
C THR A 96 -2.51 13.84 -7.48
N LEU A 97 -2.88 12.60 -7.80
CA LEU A 97 -2.32 11.86 -8.94
C LEU A 97 -3.35 11.52 -10.02
N GLY A 98 -4.64 11.66 -9.76
CA GLY A 98 -5.70 11.13 -10.62
C GLY A 98 -5.76 9.59 -10.65
N ILE A 99 -5.13 8.90 -9.71
CA ILE A 99 -4.99 7.44 -9.68
C ILE A 99 -5.99 6.81 -8.69
N PHE A 100 -6.68 5.76 -9.14
CA PHE A 100 -7.46 4.88 -8.28
C PHE A 100 -6.58 3.70 -7.84
N PRO A 101 -6.35 3.50 -6.53
CA PRO A 101 -5.50 2.41 -6.07
C PRO A 101 -6.17 1.04 -6.27
N THR A 102 -5.38 0.03 -6.59
CA THR A 102 -5.82 -1.36 -6.49
C THR A 102 -5.88 -1.77 -5.02
N ILE A 103 -7.06 -2.20 -4.57
CA ILE A 103 -7.27 -2.63 -3.18
C ILE A 103 -6.87 -4.10 -3.01
N VAL A 104 -5.95 -4.36 -2.10
CA VAL A 104 -5.36 -5.66 -1.86
C VAL A 104 -5.77 -6.20 -0.50
N ALA A 105 -6.45 -7.35 -0.46
CA ALA A 105 -6.78 -7.99 0.82
C ALA A 105 -5.49 -8.44 1.55
N PRO A 106 -5.41 -8.33 2.91
CA PRO A 106 -4.23 -8.74 3.68
C PRO A 106 -3.77 -10.18 3.39
N THR A 107 -4.70 -11.12 3.21
CA THR A 107 -4.38 -12.51 2.84
C THR A 107 -3.79 -12.63 1.44
N SER A 108 -4.18 -11.78 0.51
CA SER A 108 -3.64 -11.73 -0.84
C SER A 108 -2.22 -11.17 -0.85
N LEU A 109 -1.96 -10.10 -0.08
CA LEU A 109 -0.62 -9.54 0.09
C LEU A 109 0.33 -10.59 0.69
N LYS A 110 -0.07 -11.23 1.80
CA LYS A 110 0.71 -12.31 2.41
C LYS A 110 1.04 -13.43 1.43
N LYS A 111 0.05 -13.87 0.64
CA LYS A 111 0.25 -14.89 -0.38
C LYS A 111 1.20 -14.40 -1.47
N TYR A 112 1.11 -13.15 -1.89
CA TYR A 112 2.00 -12.57 -2.89
C TYR A 112 3.46 -12.54 -2.42
N ILE A 113 3.72 -12.17 -1.16
CA ILE A 113 5.07 -12.09 -0.60
C ILE A 113 5.66 -13.49 -0.31
N THR A 114 4.85 -14.41 0.25
CA THR A 114 5.37 -15.65 0.86
C THR A 114 4.90 -16.95 0.21
N GLY A 115 3.91 -16.88 -0.68
CA GLY A 115 3.18 -18.05 -1.21
C GLY A 115 2.03 -18.52 -0.30
N SER A 116 1.89 -17.99 0.93
CA SER A 116 0.87 -18.40 1.90
C SER A 116 0.05 -17.21 2.42
N GLY A 117 -1.28 -17.26 2.26
CA GLY A 117 -2.17 -16.22 2.78
C GLY A 117 -2.30 -16.21 4.31
N GLY A 118 -1.85 -17.25 4.99
CA GLY A 118 -1.81 -17.36 6.45
C GLY A 118 -0.46 -16.98 7.08
N ALA A 119 0.48 -16.44 6.31
CA ALA A 119 1.82 -16.09 6.78
C ALA A 119 1.80 -15.15 7.99
N LYS A 120 2.72 -15.39 8.91
CA LYS A 120 2.94 -14.56 10.10
C LYS A 120 3.88 -13.40 9.77
N LYS A 121 3.94 -12.37 10.65
CA LYS A 121 4.77 -11.17 10.46
C LYS A 121 6.23 -11.49 10.15
N ASN A 122 6.86 -12.38 10.91
CA ASN A 122 8.25 -12.79 10.67
C ASN A 122 8.46 -13.50 9.32
N GLU A 123 7.43 -14.17 8.80
CA GLU A 123 7.49 -14.83 7.50
C GLU A 123 7.39 -13.80 6.36
N ILE A 124 6.65 -12.70 6.56
CA ILE A 124 6.61 -11.56 5.63
C ILE A 124 7.98 -10.90 5.53
N LEU A 125 8.60 -10.54 6.67
CA LEU A 125 9.94 -9.97 6.71
C LEU A 125 10.97 -10.87 6.01
N LEU A 126 10.93 -12.17 6.34
CA LEU A 126 11.80 -13.16 5.70
C LEU A 126 11.52 -13.32 4.20
N GLY A 127 10.26 -13.20 3.79
CA GLY A 127 9.83 -13.22 2.39
C GLY A 127 10.43 -12.07 1.60
N CYS A 128 10.36 -10.85 2.14
CA CYS A 128 10.98 -9.66 1.53
C CYS A 128 12.49 -9.83 1.37
N TYR A 129 13.15 -10.32 2.42
CA TYR A 129 14.60 -10.59 2.37
C TYR A 129 14.98 -11.65 1.33
N LYS A 130 14.29 -12.80 1.33
CA LYS A 130 14.61 -13.92 0.42
C LYS A 130 14.35 -13.58 -1.04
N ARG A 131 13.31 -12.81 -1.33
CA ARG A 131 12.88 -12.52 -2.71
C ARG A 131 13.59 -11.32 -3.30
N TRP A 132 13.76 -10.27 -2.50
CA TRP A 132 14.22 -8.99 -3.01
C TRP A 132 15.47 -8.46 -2.33
N GLY A 133 16.03 -9.21 -1.35
CA GLY A 133 17.27 -8.84 -0.64
C GLY A 133 17.08 -7.69 0.36
N VAL A 134 15.83 -7.30 0.69
CA VAL A 134 15.55 -6.15 1.55
C VAL A 134 15.24 -6.60 2.99
N ASP A 135 16.05 -6.13 3.94
CA ASP A 135 15.93 -6.49 5.37
C ASP A 135 15.15 -5.40 6.14
N PHE A 136 13.83 -5.55 6.20
CA PHE A 136 12.98 -4.69 7.01
C PHE A 136 12.97 -5.12 8.48
N LYS A 137 12.89 -4.13 9.40
CA LYS A 137 12.72 -4.35 10.85
C LYS A 137 11.30 -4.05 11.32
N ASP A 138 10.49 -3.45 10.48
CA ASP A 138 9.11 -3.02 10.73
C ASP A 138 8.17 -3.72 9.75
N ASP A 139 7.06 -4.27 10.25
CA ASP A 139 6.09 -5.00 9.44
C ASP A 139 5.32 -4.08 8.48
N ASN A 140 5.00 -2.83 8.89
CA ASN A 140 4.32 -1.90 8.00
C ASN A 140 5.23 -1.48 6.82
N ALA A 141 6.55 -1.40 7.06
CA ALA A 141 7.53 -1.19 5.98
C ALA A 141 7.55 -2.36 5.00
N ALA A 142 7.56 -3.60 5.50
CA ALA A 142 7.55 -4.78 4.65
C ALA A 142 6.24 -4.95 3.88
N ASP A 143 5.09 -4.66 4.51
CA ASP A 143 3.78 -4.75 3.89
C ASP A 143 3.61 -3.68 2.79
N SER A 144 3.99 -2.42 3.05
CA SER A 144 3.98 -1.36 2.03
C SER A 144 4.94 -1.65 0.87
N TYR A 145 6.12 -2.21 1.15
CA TYR A 145 7.04 -2.64 0.09
C TYR A 145 6.46 -3.79 -0.75
N GLY A 146 5.85 -4.79 -0.12
CA GLY A 146 5.16 -5.87 -0.81
C GLY A 146 4.01 -5.37 -1.70
N LEU A 147 3.26 -4.35 -1.25
CA LEU A 147 2.23 -3.67 -2.04
C LEU A 147 2.83 -2.94 -3.25
N ALA A 148 3.98 -2.27 -3.10
CA ALA A 148 4.66 -1.61 -4.20
C ALA A 148 5.17 -2.61 -5.25
N ARG A 149 5.71 -3.76 -4.82
CA ARG A 149 6.07 -4.87 -5.72
C ARG A 149 4.86 -5.47 -6.44
N LEU A 150 3.72 -5.54 -5.77
CA LEU A 150 2.48 -5.98 -6.40
C LEU A 150 1.96 -4.96 -7.41
N ALA A 151 2.09 -3.66 -7.13
CA ALA A 151 1.75 -2.58 -8.07
C ALA A 151 2.64 -2.66 -9.33
N GLU A 152 3.93 -2.91 -9.18
CA GLU A 152 4.86 -3.18 -10.29
C GLU A 152 4.40 -4.38 -11.13
N ALA A 153 4.09 -5.50 -10.49
CA ALA A 153 3.67 -6.71 -11.16
C ALA A 153 2.34 -6.55 -11.91
N LEU A 154 1.38 -5.80 -11.34
CA LEU A 154 0.10 -5.47 -11.99
C LEU A 154 0.32 -4.59 -13.23
N HIS A 155 1.22 -3.63 -13.14
CA HIS A 155 1.50 -2.72 -14.25
C HIS A 155 2.29 -3.38 -15.37
N THR A 156 3.34 -4.15 -15.01
CA THR A 156 4.28 -4.73 -15.99
C THR A 156 3.86 -6.10 -16.51
N GLY A 157 2.95 -6.79 -15.81
CA GLY A 157 2.58 -8.17 -16.08
C GLY A 157 3.65 -9.20 -15.70
N LYS A 158 4.77 -8.77 -15.09
CA LYS A 158 5.87 -9.66 -14.71
C LYS A 158 5.57 -10.40 -13.41
N THR A 159 5.74 -11.70 -13.41
CA THR A 159 5.59 -12.57 -12.23
C THR A 159 6.62 -13.69 -12.29
N GLU A 160 7.15 -14.08 -11.13
CA GLU A 160 8.12 -15.19 -11.02
C GLU A 160 7.42 -16.52 -10.68
N PHE A 161 6.40 -16.47 -9.79
CA PHE A 161 5.77 -17.65 -9.23
C PHE A 161 4.31 -17.80 -9.64
N ALA A 162 3.82 -19.05 -9.65
CA ALA A 162 2.43 -19.34 -9.97
C ALA A 162 1.43 -18.67 -9.02
N TYR A 163 1.77 -18.62 -7.71
CA TYR A 163 0.90 -18.00 -6.71
C TYR A 163 0.76 -16.48 -6.87
N GLU A 164 1.73 -15.80 -7.48
CA GLU A 164 1.62 -14.38 -7.82
C GLU A 164 0.56 -14.16 -8.92
N ARG A 165 0.60 -15.00 -9.97
CA ARG A 165 -0.41 -14.96 -11.02
C ARG A 165 -1.82 -15.21 -10.48
N GLU A 166 -1.95 -16.15 -9.51
CA GLU A 166 -3.22 -16.39 -8.84
C GLU A 166 -3.72 -15.21 -8.01
N VAL A 167 -2.79 -14.46 -7.37
CA VAL A 167 -3.14 -13.23 -6.64
C VAL A 167 -3.57 -12.15 -7.61
N ILE A 168 -2.76 -11.86 -8.64
CA ILE A 168 -3.05 -10.83 -9.64
C ILE A 168 -4.37 -11.08 -10.36
N ALA A 169 -4.66 -12.33 -10.73
CA ALA A 169 -5.91 -12.69 -11.40
C ALA A 169 -7.18 -12.42 -10.57
N LYS A 170 -7.05 -12.27 -9.25
CA LYS A 170 -8.16 -11.94 -8.32
C LYS A 170 -8.32 -10.45 -8.06
N LEU A 171 -7.32 -9.65 -8.44
CA LEU A 171 -7.33 -8.22 -8.22
C LEU A 171 -7.95 -7.54 -9.44
N THR A 172 -9.13 -6.95 -9.22
CA THR A 172 -9.77 -6.11 -10.21
C THR A 172 -9.31 -4.67 -9.97
N PRO A 173 -8.84 -3.96 -11.00
CA PRO A 173 -8.59 -2.52 -10.86
C PRO A 173 -9.87 -1.82 -10.41
N PHE A 174 -9.76 -0.99 -9.38
CA PHE A 174 -10.88 -0.19 -8.92
C PHE A 174 -11.14 0.90 -9.97
N THR A 175 -12.27 0.81 -10.67
CA THR A 175 -12.71 1.82 -11.62
C THR A 175 -14.04 2.40 -11.14
N GLU A 176 -14.02 3.62 -10.61
CA GLU A 176 -15.26 4.35 -10.24
C GLU A 176 -15.90 5.08 -11.43
N ARG A 177 -15.30 5.06 -12.62
CA ARG A 177 -15.95 5.65 -13.78
C ARG A 177 -16.98 4.67 -14.33
N PRO A 178 -18.27 5.05 -14.40
CA PRO A 178 -19.20 4.32 -15.22
C PRO A 178 -18.67 4.32 -16.66
N ALA A 179 -18.72 3.16 -17.30
CA ALA A 179 -18.46 3.09 -18.73
C ALA A 179 -19.37 4.11 -19.44
N SER A 180 -18.74 5.11 -20.08
CA SER A 180 -19.45 6.10 -20.90
C SER A 180 -20.02 5.45 -22.16
#